data_d43f86f22bb792e5414a06510e464e51
#
_entry.id   d43f86f22bb792e5414a06510e464e51
#
_cell.length_a   1.000
_cell.length_b   1.000
_cell.length_c   1.000
_cell.angle_alpha   90.00
_cell.angle_beta   90.00
_cell.angle_gamma   90.00
#
_symmetry.space_group_name_H-M   'P 1'
#
loop_
_entity.id
_entity.type
_entity.pdbx_description
1 polymer ?
#
loop_
_entity_poly.entity_id
_entity_poly.type
_entity_poly.pdbx_seq_one_letter_code
_entity_poly.pdbx_strand_id
1 'polypeptide(L)'
;MARTIVTQHAKQRIQERNESVTSATLAKRNAKIAYNSGYKIHQLAGHCPRITAWMRRKKGQNGNDAKVRLYQNNLYIWKGKKSRLVTVLPLYEELQEELKNYHE
;
A
#
# COMPACT_ATOMS: atom_id res chain seq x y z
N MET A 1 12.41 12.45 -8.83
CA MET A 1 11.98 11.15 -8.31
C MET A 1 11.86 11.24 -6.79
N ALA A 2 10.68 10.98 -6.24
CA ALA A 2 10.47 11.07 -4.81
C ALA A 2 11.24 9.95 -4.09
N ARG A 3 11.99 10.31 -3.07
CA ARG A 3 12.63 9.31 -2.21
C ARG A 3 11.59 8.71 -1.28
N THR A 4 11.49 7.40 -1.28
CA THR A 4 10.63 6.70 -0.33
C THR A 4 11.44 6.36 0.92
N ILE A 5 11.00 6.88 2.07
CA ILE A 5 11.63 6.58 3.35
C ILE A 5 10.80 5.48 4.01
N VAL A 6 11.47 4.39 4.39
CA VAL A 6 10.81 3.24 5.01
C VAL A 6 11.02 3.30 6.52
N THR A 7 9.95 3.42 7.28
CA THR A 7 10.03 3.42 8.74
C THR A 7 10.30 2.01 9.27
N GLN A 8 10.76 1.90 10.51
CA GLN A 8 11.02 0.61 11.16
C GLN A 8 9.77 -0.27 11.17
N HIS A 9 8.62 0.32 11.47
CA HIS A 9 7.35 -0.40 11.50
C HIS A 9 7.00 -0.97 10.11
N ALA A 10 7.16 -0.17 9.05
CA ALA A 10 6.87 -0.61 7.70
C ALA A 10 7.82 -1.72 7.25
N LYS A 11 9.10 -1.65 7.60
CA LYS A 11 10.07 -2.70 7.29
C LYS A 11 9.67 -4.02 7.92
N GLN A 12 9.28 -3.99 9.18
CA GLN A 12 8.85 -5.16 9.91
C GLN A 12 7.62 -5.81 9.26
N ARG A 13 6.64 -4.99 8.89
CA ARG A 13 5.43 -5.48 8.23
C ARG A 13 5.72 -6.11 6.88
N ILE A 14 6.61 -5.52 6.10
CA ILE A 14 7.02 -6.08 4.81
C ILE A 14 7.69 -7.43 5.00
N GLN A 15 8.59 -7.54 5.97
CA GLN A 15 9.29 -8.80 6.27
C GLN A 15 8.34 -9.91 6.72
N GLU A 16 7.37 -9.57 7.56
CA GLU A 16 6.38 -10.55 8.03
C GLU A 16 5.54 -11.13 6.90
N ARG A 17 5.33 -10.36 5.83
CA ARG A 17 4.50 -10.77 4.71
C ARG A 17 5.26 -11.42 3.58
N ASN A 18 6.45 -10.93 3.31
CA ASN A 18 7.30 -11.42 2.24
C ASN A 18 8.55 -12.02 2.85
N GLU A 19 8.47 -13.28 3.23
CA GLU A 19 9.57 -13.97 3.90
C GLU A 19 10.90 -13.90 3.12
N SER A 20 10.80 -13.71 1.80
CA SER A 20 11.99 -13.54 0.95
C SER A 20 12.62 -12.17 1.07
N VAL A 21 11.93 -11.18 1.66
CA VAL A 21 12.42 -9.82 1.79
C VAL A 21 13.09 -9.66 3.15
N THR A 22 14.40 -9.88 3.20
CA THR A 22 15.16 -9.85 4.46
C THR A 22 15.99 -8.59 4.66
N SER A 23 16.17 -7.76 3.63
CA SER A 23 17.03 -6.59 3.72
C SER A 23 16.24 -5.28 3.60
N ALA A 24 16.79 -4.21 4.20
CA ALA A 24 16.23 -2.87 4.09
C ALA A 24 16.18 -2.39 2.64
N THR A 25 17.14 -2.81 1.83
CA THR A 25 17.20 -2.45 0.41
C THR A 25 16.00 -3.03 -0.35
N LEU A 26 15.68 -4.30 -0.12
CA LEU A 26 14.52 -4.95 -0.75
C LEU A 26 13.22 -4.34 -0.28
N ALA A 27 13.11 -4.01 1.02
CA ALA A 27 11.94 -3.33 1.56
C ALA A 27 11.72 -1.98 0.88
N LYS A 28 12.78 -1.18 0.72
CA LYS A 28 12.72 0.10 0.01
C LYS A 28 12.33 -0.09 -1.45
N ARG A 29 12.86 -1.11 -2.10
CA ARG A 29 12.55 -1.42 -3.49
C ARG A 29 11.08 -1.74 -3.67
N ASN A 30 10.51 -2.59 -2.81
CA ASN A 30 9.09 -2.92 -2.86
C ASN A 30 8.20 -1.71 -2.64
N ALA A 31 8.56 -0.85 -1.69
CA ALA A 31 7.81 0.38 -1.43
C ALA A 31 7.85 1.32 -2.63
N LYS A 32 9.01 1.46 -3.28
CA LYS A 32 9.16 2.30 -4.47
C LYS A 32 8.32 1.76 -5.63
N ILE A 33 8.35 0.46 -5.86
CA ILE A 33 7.55 -0.18 -6.90
C ILE A 33 6.05 0.02 -6.62
N ALA A 34 5.65 -0.17 -5.38
CA ALA A 34 4.26 0.05 -4.97
C ALA A 34 3.82 1.49 -5.19
N TYR A 35 4.69 2.45 -4.88
CA TYR A 35 4.39 3.87 -5.08
C TYR A 35 4.17 4.20 -6.56
N ASN A 36 4.99 3.65 -7.44
CA ASN A 36 4.94 3.95 -8.86
C ASN A 36 3.91 3.11 -9.64
N SER A 37 3.71 1.86 -9.23
CA SER A 37 2.92 0.89 -10.00
C SER A 37 1.67 0.39 -9.28
N GLY A 38 1.51 0.67 -7.99
CA GLY A 38 0.33 0.24 -7.25
C GLY A 38 -0.93 0.99 -7.65
N TYR A 39 -2.08 0.39 -7.38
CA TYR A 39 -3.37 1.00 -7.69
C TYR A 39 -3.64 2.19 -6.76
N LYS A 40 -4.04 3.29 -7.37
CA LYS A 40 -4.56 4.45 -6.65
C LYS A 40 -6.06 4.29 -6.42
N ILE A 41 -6.60 5.02 -5.46
CA ILE A 41 -8.03 4.96 -5.14
C ILE A 41 -8.90 5.19 -6.40
N HIS A 42 -8.60 6.24 -7.18
CA HIS A 42 -9.40 6.57 -8.34
C HIS A 42 -9.37 5.51 -9.44
N GLN A 43 -8.31 4.71 -9.50
CA GLN A 43 -8.20 3.63 -10.49
C GLN A 43 -9.14 2.46 -10.17
N LEU A 44 -9.45 2.26 -8.90
CA LEU A 44 -10.35 1.20 -8.45
C LEU A 44 -11.77 1.69 -8.18
N ALA A 45 -11.96 3.01 -8.15
CA ALA A 45 -13.28 3.59 -7.92
C ALA A 45 -14.25 3.18 -9.05
N GLY A 46 -15.43 2.70 -8.67
CA GLY A 46 -16.42 2.21 -9.62
C GLY A 46 -16.24 0.74 -10.00
N HIS A 47 -15.08 0.15 -9.73
CA HIS A 47 -14.83 -1.27 -10.02
C HIS A 47 -14.74 -2.11 -8.75
N CYS A 48 -14.14 -1.55 -7.70
CA CYS A 48 -13.93 -2.22 -6.43
C CYS A 48 -14.42 -1.31 -5.29
N PRO A 49 -15.74 -1.21 -5.09
CA PRO A 49 -16.30 -0.25 -4.10
C PRO A 49 -15.86 -0.54 -2.67
N ARG A 50 -15.73 -1.80 -2.28
CA ARG A 50 -15.31 -2.17 -0.93
C ARG A 50 -13.85 -1.81 -0.67
N ILE A 51 -12.98 -2.14 -1.63
CA ILE A 51 -11.56 -1.81 -1.55
C ILE A 51 -11.40 -0.29 -1.51
N THR A 52 -12.10 0.42 -2.40
CA THR A 52 -12.03 1.88 -2.48
C THR A 52 -12.44 2.53 -1.16
N ALA A 53 -13.53 2.08 -0.55
CA ALA A 53 -14.00 2.59 0.73
C ALA A 53 -12.96 2.33 1.84
N TRP A 54 -12.37 1.14 1.86
CA TRP A 54 -11.36 0.76 2.83
C TRP A 54 -10.10 1.62 2.67
N MET A 55 -9.64 1.82 1.42
CA MET A 55 -8.47 2.67 1.14
C MET A 55 -8.71 4.11 1.58
N ARG A 56 -9.90 4.67 1.30
CA ARG A 56 -10.26 6.03 1.71
C ARG A 56 -10.27 6.17 3.22
N ARG A 57 -10.80 5.18 3.93
CA ARG A 57 -10.83 5.18 5.38
C ARG A 57 -9.41 5.16 5.95
N LYS A 58 -8.55 4.29 5.43
CA LYS A 58 -7.16 4.20 5.89
C LYS A 58 -6.38 5.48 5.58
N LYS A 59 -6.60 6.06 4.41
CA LYS A 59 -6.00 7.35 4.05
C LYS A 59 -6.45 8.43 5.03
N GLY A 60 -7.75 8.51 5.32
CA GLY A 60 -8.29 9.49 6.27
C GLY A 60 -7.73 9.35 7.67
N GLN A 61 -7.51 8.12 8.13
CA GLN A 61 -6.92 7.85 9.44
C GLN A 61 -5.47 8.34 9.54
N ASN A 62 -4.78 8.49 8.41
CA ASN A 62 -3.38 8.92 8.38
C ASN A 62 -3.21 10.40 8.00
N GLY A 63 -4.28 11.10 7.69
CA GLY A 63 -4.26 12.54 7.43
C GLY A 63 -4.40 12.90 5.96
N ASN A 64 -4.60 14.20 5.71
CA ASN A 64 -4.87 14.72 4.36
C ASN A 64 -3.67 14.57 3.41
N ASP A 65 -2.47 14.52 3.96
CA ASP A 65 -1.24 14.38 3.17
C ASP A 65 -0.84 12.91 2.96
N ALA A 66 -1.66 11.98 3.42
CA ALA A 66 -1.38 10.56 3.23
C ALA A 66 -1.60 10.14 1.77
N LYS A 67 -0.73 9.26 1.30
CA LYS A 67 -0.83 8.64 -0.02
C LYS A 67 -0.94 7.14 0.16
N VAL A 68 -1.83 6.51 -0.59
CA VAL A 68 -2.07 5.08 -0.50
C VAL A 68 -1.94 4.44 -1.86
N ARG A 69 -1.38 3.23 -1.89
CA ARG A 69 -1.26 2.41 -3.10
C ARG A 69 -1.52 0.96 -2.73
N LEU A 70 -2.33 0.29 -3.53
CA LEU A 70 -2.56 -1.14 -3.38
C LEU A 70 -1.64 -1.89 -4.33
N TYR A 71 -0.77 -2.74 -3.79
CA TYR A 71 0.21 -3.48 -4.57
C TYR A 71 0.40 -4.89 -3.98
N GLN A 72 0.24 -5.90 -4.82
CA GLN A 72 0.40 -7.32 -4.43
C GLN A 72 -0.36 -7.68 -3.15
N ASN A 73 -1.64 -7.32 -3.11
CA ASN A 73 -2.55 -7.60 -1.98
C ASN A 73 -2.12 -6.94 -0.66
N ASN A 74 -1.35 -5.87 -0.74
CA ASN A 74 -0.96 -5.07 0.41
C ASN A 74 -1.24 -3.59 0.14
N LEU A 75 -1.74 -2.90 1.16
CA LEU A 75 -1.94 -1.46 1.09
C LEU A 75 -0.73 -0.77 1.69
N TYR A 76 -0.03 0.01 0.89
CA TYR A 76 1.11 0.82 1.31
C TYR A 76 0.62 2.22 1.59
N ILE A 77 1.01 2.78 2.72
CA ILE A 77 0.60 4.12 3.14
C ILE A 77 1.84 4.97 3.39
N TRP A 78 1.94 6.08 2.66
CA TRP A 78 3.00 7.08 2.85
C TRP A 78 2.39 8.35 3.42
N LYS A 79 3.19 9.11 4.15
CA LYS A 79 2.75 10.36 4.76
C LYS A 79 3.81 11.44 4.61
N GLY A 80 3.35 12.69 4.51
CA GLY A 80 4.21 13.86 4.47
C GLY A 80 4.75 14.18 3.10
N LYS A 81 5.38 15.35 2.99
CA LYS A 81 5.92 15.87 1.72
C LYS A 81 7.00 14.97 1.12
N LYS A 82 7.75 14.27 1.98
CA LYS A 82 8.83 13.38 1.55
C LYS A 82 8.36 11.95 1.29
N SER A 83 7.07 11.71 1.31
CA SER A 83 6.48 10.39 1.06
C SER A 83 7.12 9.31 1.94
N ARG A 84 7.06 9.50 3.26
CA ARG A 84 7.58 8.52 4.21
C ARG A 84 6.61 7.36 4.32
N LEU A 85 7.08 6.15 4.07
CA LEU A 85 6.27 4.95 4.26
C LEU A 85 6.04 4.72 5.75
N VAL A 86 4.78 4.75 6.18
CA VAL A 86 4.42 4.63 7.60
C VAL A 86 3.87 3.25 7.96
N THR A 87 3.23 2.55 7.02
CA THR A 87 2.72 1.21 7.30
C THR A 87 2.40 0.46 6.00
N VAL A 88 2.33 -0.85 6.13
CA VAL A 88 1.85 -1.75 5.09
C VAL A 88 0.79 -2.64 5.72
N LEU A 89 -0.41 -2.66 5.14
CA LEU A 89 -1.54 -3.43 5.67
C LEU A 89 -1.94 -4.53 4.69
N PRO A 90 -2.29 -5.72 5.20
CA PRO A 90 -2.77 -6.79 4.33
C PRO A 90 -4.17 -6.46 3.80
N LEU A 91 -4.43 -6.85 2.57
CA LEU A 91 -5.77 -6.83 2.03
C LEU A 91 -6.56 -7.98 2.67
N TYR A 92 -7.72 -7.69 3.23
CA TYR A 92 -8.58 -8.73 3.80
C TYR A 92 -9.03 -9.71 2.72
N GLU A 93 -9.27 -10.95 3.10
CA GLU A 93 -9.67 -12.01 2.18
C GLU A 93 -10.88 -11.62 1.33
N GLU A 94 -11.88 -11.01 1.95
CA GLU A 94 -13.07 -10.54 1.24
C GLU A 94 -12.74 -9.50 0.17
N LEU A 95 -11.79 -8.62 0.47
CA LEU A 95 -11.35 -7.60 -0.47
C LEU A 95 -10.48 -8.19 -1.57
N GLN A 96 -9.71 -9.24 -1.25
CA GLN A 96 -8.93 -9.95 -2.24
C GLN A 96 -9.84 -10.59 -3.29
N GLU A 97 -10.99 -11.11 -2.89
CA GLU A 97 -11.98 -11.65 -3.82
C GLU A 97 -12.53 -10.57 -4.74
N GLU A 98 -12.85 -9.40 -4.21
CA GLU A 98 -13.33 -8.29 -5.02
C GLU A 98 -12.30 -7.91 -6.08
N LEU A 99 -11.02 -7.82 -5.69
CA LEU A 99 -9.94 -7.50 -6.61
C LEU A 99 -9.75 -8.60 -7.67
N LYS A 100 -9.84 -9.84 -7.26
CA LYS A 100 -9.74 -10.99 -8.16
C LYS A 100 -10.84 -10.94 -9.23
N ASN A 101 -12.07 -10.66 -8.82
CA ASN A 101 -13.20 -10.55 -9.74
C ASN A 101 -13.00 -9.40 -10.73
N TYR A 102 -12.38 -8.31 -10.30
CA TYR A 102 -12.07 -7.20 -11.19
C TYR A 102 -11.03 -7.59 -12.24
N HIS A 103 -10.07 -8.43 -11.89
CA HIS A 103 -9.02 -8.88 -12.80
C HIS A 103 -9.49 -9.98 -13.77
N GLU A 104 -10.61 -10.63 -13.49
CA GLU A 104 -11.24 -11.58 -14.37
C GLU A 104 -12.16 -10.85 -15.39
#